data_a4964f32a53256cc9a59c1bb0d260ab6
#
_entry.id   a4964f32a53256cc9a59c1bb0d260ab6
#
_cell.length_a   1.000
_cell.length_b   1.000
_cell.length_c   1.000
_cell.angle_alpha   90.00
_cell.angle_beta   90.00
_cell.angle_gamma   90.00
#
_symmetry.space_group_name_H-M   'P 1'
#
loop_
_entity.id
_entity.type
_entity.pdbx_description
1 polymer ?
#
loop_
_entity_poly.entity_id
_entity_poly.type
_entity_poly.pdbx_seq_one_letter_code
_entity_poly.pdbx_strand_id
1 'polypeptide(L)'
;AGLGTPTKQFSSCVLIRSDDDLDSIFASGEMMAKYASKRAGIGLEIGRLRPLGSPIRGGEIMHTGMIPFLKKWFGDLRSCSQGGIRNASATVFYPIWHHQFDDLIVLKNNQGTEETRVRHMDYGVVLSAFFWRRFRNKENITFFDPNEVPDLYEAFYKDTKKFEELYVKYEKQKGLRKKTMSAEEVFKSGILKERTDTGRIYLVFIDNIMNQGPFDSKYHTIYQSNLCMEITLPTVPFKRLDDDTGRIALCTLGSINWGNFRHPEDMRRACRILQRSLCNILDYQDFLSIQSKLSNDEIQPLGIGVTNLAYWHAKRGLKYGEKDSLQEVKSWMEHQAYYLTEATVELAKERGKCLDSDKTYYGQGIFPWERRAKGVNELVNFTPELDWEPLRENMKRYGVRNATLMAIAPVESSSVVINSTNGIELPMSLISTKESKAGSFTQVVPEYQKYKNKYQLMWDQKDCIGYLKTSAVLQAYVDQSISTNTFYNPAHFADKKVPSTLIAKNLIQAHIWGIKTFYYSLINKQGSKVVENEIISQQTLENIELLDEDCESCKL
;
A
#
# COMPACT_ATOMS: atom_id res chain seq x y z
N ALA A 1 -13.00 8.95 -11.23
CA ALA A 1 -13.70 10.06 -10.56
C ALA A 1 -13.90 11.21 -11.56
N GLY A 2 -14.84 12.11 -11.34
CA GLY A 2 -15.00 13.39 -12.08
C GLY A 2 -15.51 13.34 -13.53
N LEU A 3 -15.25 12.29 -14.28
CA LEU A 3 -15.67 12.19 -15.68
C LEU A 3 -17.21 12.24 -15.80
N GLY A 4 -17.71 13.12 -16.67
CA GLY A 4 -19.15 13.34 -16.84
C GLY A 4 -19.86 14.05 -15.68
N THR A 5 -19.09 14.68 -14.76
CA THR A 5 -19.61 15.49 -13.66
C THR A 5 -19.23 16.96 -13.87
N PRO A 6 -19.96 17.91 -13.25
CA PRO A 6 -19.60 19.33 -13.30
C PRO A 6 -18.25 19.66 -12.67
N THR A 7 -17.76 18.80 -11.75
CA THR A 7 -16.47 18.99 -11.06
C THR A 7 -15.39 18.16 -11.73
N LYS A 8 -14.33 18.80 -12.19
CA LYS A 8 -13.20 18.18 -12.86
C LYS A 8 -12.21 17.56 -11.87
N GLN A 9 -12.66 16.84 -10.88
CA GLN A 9 -11.80 16.13 -9.92
C GLN A 9 -11.65 14.70 -10.37
N PHE A 10 -10.50 14.33 -10.95
CA PHE A 10 -10.26 13.02 -11.57
C PHE A 10 -9.47 12.05 -10.71
N SER A 11 -8.70 12.53 -9.75
CA SER A 11 -7.92 11.68 -8.85
C SER A 11 -8.84 10.84 -7.97
N SER A 12 -8.64 9.52 -7.97
CA SER A 12 -9.47 8.58 -7.21
C SER A 12 -8.89 8.20 -5.85
N CYS A 13 -7.60 8.47 -5.64
CA CYS A 13 -6.87 8.15 -4.41
C CYS A 13 -6.45 9.44 -3.73
N VAL A 14 -6.84 9.57 -2.46
CA VAL A 14 -6.60 10.77 -1.63
C VAL A 14 -6.00 10.34 -0.31
N LEU A 15 -4.87 10.94 0.07
CA LEU A 15 -4.18 10.70 1.32
C LEU A 15 -4.24 11.96 2.18
N ILE A 16 -4.77 11.81 3.38
CA ILE A 16 -4.95 12.87 4.37
C ILE A 16 -4.25 12.47 5.65
N ARG A 17 -3.54 13.40 6.29
CA ARG A 17 -2.93 13.19 7.59
C ARG A 17 -3.53 14.15 8.60
N SER A 18 -3.93 13.64 9.77
CA SER A 18 -4.43 14.43 10.90
C SER A 18 -3.33 14.60 11.94
N ASP A 19 -3.22 15.78 12.53
CA ASP A 19 -2.40 16.02 13.70
C ASP A 19 -3.23 15.92 14.98
N ASP A 20 -2.56 15.95 16.13
CA ASP A 20 -3.15 15.79 17.47
C ASP A 20 -3.69 17.11 18.03
N ASP A 21 -4.53 17.77 17.26
CA ASP A 21 -5.30 18.94 17.69
C ASP A 21 -6.69 18.98 17.03
N LEU A 22 -7.65 19.63 17.67
CA LEU A 22 -9.02 19.66 17.21
C LEU A 22 -9.18 20.31 15.83
N ASP A 23 -8.43 21.36 15.53
CA ASP A 23 -8.53 22.05 14.24
C ASP A 23 -8.12 21.11 13.12
N SER A 24 -7.01 20.39 13.28
CA SER A 24 -6.55 19.39 12.28
C SER A 24 -7.52 18.21 12.15
N ILE A 25 -8.06 17.71 13.26
CA ILE A 25 -9.06 16.62 13.28
C ILE A 25 -10.32 17.02 12.53
N PHE A 26 -10.84 18.24 12.74
CA PHE A 26 -12.06 18.71 12.09
C PHE A 26 -11.81 19.05 10.61
N ALA A 27 -10.71 19.73 10.29
CA ALA A 27 -10.31 20.05 8.92
C ALA A 27 -10.10 18.78 8.07
N SER A 28 -9.46 17.75 8.64
CA SER A 28 -9.31 16.43 7.99
C SER A 28 -10.66 15.80 7.66
N GLY A 29 -11.62 15.84 8.58
CA GLY A 29 -12.98 15.32 8.38
C GLY A 29 -13.72 16.05 7.27
N GLU A 30 -13.64 17.36 7.22
CA GLU A 30 -14.26 18.15 6.14
C GLU A 30 -13.67 17.78 4.77
N MET A 31 -12.36 17.62 4.66
CA MET A 31 -11.73 17.22 3.41
C MET A 31 -12.07 15.78 3.02
N MET A 32 -12.15 14.87 3.99
CA MET A 32 -12.63 13.50 3.74
C MET A 32 -14.04 13.52 3.13
N ALA A 33 -14.97 14.28 3.70
CA ALA A 33 -16.35 14.42 3.21
C ALA A 33 -16.39 15.00 1.79
N LYS A 34 -15.63 16.07 1.53
CA LYS A 34 -15.55 16.72 0.21
C LYS A 34 -15.02 15.77 -0.87
N TYR A 35 -13.93 15.06 -0.63
CA TYR A 35 -13.38 14.10 -1.59
C TYR A 35 -14.25 12.84 -1.73
N ALA A 36 -14.81 12.33 -0.64
CA ALA A 36 -15.75 11.22 -0.67
C ALA A 36 -16.97 11.54 -1.55
N SER A 37 -17.50 12.77 -1.46
CA SER A 37 -18.60 13.24 -2.32
C SER A 37 -18.24 13.25 -3.80
N LYS A 38 -16.97 13.26 -4.17
CA LYS A 38 -16.45 13.18 -5.54
C LYS A 38 -15.96 11.78 -5.93
N ARG A 39 -16.35 10.75 -5.18
CA ARG A 39 -16.04 9.32 -5.46
C ARG A 39 -14.59 8.92 -5.25
N ALA A 40 -13.82 9.67 -4.46
CA ALA A 40 -12.48 9.31 -4.08
C ALA A 40 -12.46 8.31 -2.91
N GLY A 41 -11.48 7.40 -2.90
CA GLY A 41 -11.13 6.57 -1.76
C GLY A 41 -10.09 7.28 -0.89
N ILE A 42 -10.24 7.20 0.43
CA ILE A 42 -9.43 7.96 1.39
C ILE A 42 -8.46 7.05 2.13
N GLY A 43 -7.19 7.47 2.23
CA GLY A 43 -6.24 7.00 3.23
C GLY A 43 -6.09 8.07 4.31
N LEU A 44 -6.34 7.74 5.58
CA LEU A 44 -6.24 8.66 6.70
C LEU A 44 -5.16 8.19 7.69
N GLU A 45 -4.13 8.97 7.91
CA GLU A 45 -3.12 8.70 8.92
C GLU A 45 -3.46 9.45 10.22
N ILE A 46 -3.46 8.70 11.35
CA ILE A 46 -3.88 9.19 12.66
C ILE A 46 -2.89 8.80 13.79
N GLY A 47 -1.75 8.23 13.45
CA GLY A 47 -0.81 7.67 14.43
C GLY A 47 -0.21 8.69 15.40
N ARG A 48 -0.39 9.98 15.12
CA ARG A 48 0.03 11.06 16.00
C ARG A 48 -0.96 11.36 17.13
N LEU A 49 -2.23 10.96 16.99
CA LEU A 49 -3.25 11.23 17.96
C LEU A 49 -2.93 10.57 19.30
N ARG A 50 -3.13 11.32 20.37
CA ARG A 50 -2.95 10.79 21.74
C ARG A 50 -3.99 9.73 22.08
N PRO A 51 -3.59 8.68 22.81
CA PRO A 51 -4.48 7.59 23.20
C PRO A 51 -5.44 7.99 24.33
N LEU A 52 -6.40 7.08 24.58
CA LEU A 52 -7.33 7.17 25.72
C LEU A 52 -6.56 7.40 27.02
N GLY A 53 -7.01 8.40 27.81
CA GLY A 53 -6.47 8.73 29.11
C GLY A 53 -5.15 9.50 29.08
N SER A 54 -4.67 10.00 27.93
CA SER A 54 -3.58 10.96 27.88
C SER A 54 -4.00 12.31 28.50
N PRO A 55 -3.12 13.01 29.21
CA PRO A 55 -3.45 14.29 29.80
C PRO A 55 -3.63 15.36 28.72
N ILE A 56 -4.67 16.18 28.86
CA ILE A 56 -4.93 17.38 28.05
C ILE A 56 -5.15 18.58 28.96
N ARG A 57 -5.02 19.78 28.42
CA ARG A 57 -5.16 21.04 29.17
C ARG A 57 -4.27 21.08 30.44
N GLY A 58 -3.00 20.70 30.30
CA GLY A 58 -2.09 20.66 31.43
C GLY A 58 -2.40 19.59 32.48
N GLY A 59 -3.18 18.56 32.12
CA GLY A 59 -3.56 17.48 33.06
C GLY A 59 -4.92 17.68 33.75
N GLU A 60 -5.64 18.76 33.40
CA GLU A 60 -6.98 19.03 33.97
C GLU A 60 -8.00 17.97 33.55
N ILE A 61 -7.89 17.48 32.32
CA ILE A 61 -8.81 16.50 31.74
C ILE A 61 -8.00 15.38 31.08
N MET A 62 -8.60 14.19 30.97
CA MET A 62 -8.03 13.05 30.25
C MET A 62 -8.67 12.89 28.86
N HIS A 63 -7.86 12.61 27.86
CA HIS A 63 -8.29 12.39 26.48
C HIS A 63 -9.21 11.17 26.36
N THR A 64 -10.25 11.27 25.55
CA THR A 64 -11.27 10.22 25.36
C THR A 64 -10.81 9.10 24.40
N GLY A 65 -9.59 9.20 23.85
CA GLY A 65 -9.03 8.22 22.93
C GLY A 65 -9.43 8.46 21.47
N MET A 66 -8.99 7.56 20.61
CA MET A 66 -9.13 7.69 19.16
C MET A 66 -10.51 7.28 18.65
N ILE A 67 -11.22 6.38 19.34
CA ILE A 67 -12.50 5.82 18.86
C ILE A 67 -13.57 6.88 18.61
N PRO A 68 -13.80 7.87 19.48
CA PRO A 68 -14.77 8.95 19.23
C PRO A 68 -14.49 9.73 17.94
N PHE A 69 -13.23 10.02 17.65
CA PHE A 69 -12.83 10.71 16.41
C PHE A 69 -12.99 9.83 15.18
N LEU A 70 -12.71 8.53 15.27
CA LEU A 70 -12.97 7.58 14.19
C LEU A 70 -14.47 7.50 13.87
N LYS A 71 -15.34 7.54 14.88
CA LYS A 71 -16.79 7.60 14.67
C LYS A 71 -17.23 8.90 13.99
N LYS A 72 -16.63 10.03 14.38
CA LYS A 72 -16.86 11.32 13.72
C LYS A 72 -16.48 11.24 12.24
N TRP A 73 -15.27 10.82 11.91
CA TRP A 73 -14.81 10.69 10.52
C TRP A 73 -15.64 9.69 9.72
N PHE A 74 -16.07 8.59 10.33
CA PHE A 74 -17.02 7.67 9.69
C PHE A 74 -18.37 8.35 9.40
N GLY A 75 -18.87 9.17 10.32
CA GLY A 75 -20.06 10.00 10.12
C GLY A 75 -19.91 10.97 8.94
N ASP A 76 -18.77 11.66 8.85
CA ASP A 76 -18.43 12.57 7.74
C ASP A 76 -18.44 11.84 6.39
N LEU A 77 -17.81 10.66 6.30
CA LEU A 77 -17.81 9.83 5.10
C LEU A 77 -19.21 9.35 4.71
N ARG A 78 -19.99 8.86 5.68
CA ARG A 78 -21.30 8.27 5.43
C ARG A 78 -22.34 9.30 5.01
N SER A 79 -22.32 10.50 5.61
CA SER A 79 -23.24 11.60 5.28
C SER A 79 -23.07 12.08 3.85
N CYS A 80 -21.89 11.96 3.28
CA CYS A 80 -21.56 12.42 1.93
C CYS A 80 -21.52 11.31 0.88
N SER A 81 -21.98 10.10 1.21
CA SER A 81 -22.04 8.99 0.25
C SER A 81 -23.06 9.28 -0.85
N GLN A 82 -22.65 9.10 -2.10
CA GLN A 82 -23.38 9.56 -3.28
C GLN A 82 -24.53 8.64 -3.66
N GLY A 83 -25.75 8.98 -3.25
CA GLY A 83 -26.98 8.40 -3.80
C GLY A 83 -27.01 6.88 -3.93
N GLY A 84 -26.16 6.18 -3.18
CA GLY A 84 -26.08 4.74 -3.16
C GLY A 84 -25.36 4.10 -4.38
N ILE A 85 -24.72 4.84 -5.29
CA ILE A 85 -23.99 4.26 -6.42
C ILE A 85 -22.65 3.66 -5.96
N ARG A 86 -21.90 4.38 -5.10
CA ARG A 86 -20.68 3.92 -4.46
C ARG A 86 -20.60 4.45 -3.03
N ASN A 87 -20.49 3.57 -2.06
CA ASN A 87 -20.30 3.99 -0.67
C ASN A 87 -18.89 4.58 -0.52
N ALA A 88 -18.80 5.70 0.21
CA ALA A 88 -17.55 6.26 0.62
C ALA A 88 -16.84 5.32 1.60
N SER A 89 -15.53 5.14 1.47
CA SER A 89 -14.74 4.30 2.35
C SER A 89 -13.36 4.91 2.60
N ALA A 90 -12.78 4.61 3.77
CA ALA A 90 -11.44 5.02 4.14
C ALA A 90 -10.68 3.88 4.80
N THR A 91 -9.37 3.86 4.58
CA THR A 91 -8.41 3.08 5.37
C THR A 91 -7.69 4.01 6.34
N VAL A 92 -7.66 3.63 7.60
CA VAL A 92 -7.05 4.39 8.70
C VAL A 92 -5.72 3.75 9.06
N PHE A 93 -4.65 4.55 9.13
CA PHE A 93 -3.28 4.09 9.37
C PHE A 93 -2.78 4.54 10.74
N TYR A 94 -2.10 3.62 11.45
CA TYR A 94 -1.46 3.86 12.73
C TYR A 94 -0.25 2.94 12.95
N PRO A 95 0.78 3.38 13.69
CA PRO A 95 1.95 2.54 13.94
C PRO A 95 1.63 1.42 14.95
N ILE A 96 2.25 0.25 14.74
CA ILE A 96 2.06 -0.94 15.57
C ILE A 96 2.36 -0.70 17.06
N TRP A 97 3.22 0.24 17.38
CA TRP A 97 3.63 0.58 18.74
C TRP A 97 2.79 1.69 19.41
N HIS A 98 1.68 2.11 18.78
CA HIS A 98 0.77 3.09 19.36
C HIS A 98 0.12 2.57 20.64
N HIS A 99 0.04 3.39 21.69
CA HIS A 99 -0.47 2.96 23.01
C HIS A 99 -1.88 2.36 22.97
N GLN A 100 -2.72 2.79 22.05
CA GLN A 100 -4.10 2.30 21.90
C GLN A 100 -4.22 1.17 20.86
N PHE A 101 -3.13 0.48 20.52
CA PHE A 101 -3.10 -0.58 19.50
C PHE A 101 -4.14 -1.68 19.71
N ASP A 102 -4.30 -2.17 20.94
CA ASP A 102 -5.22 -3.25 21.29
C ASP A 102 -6.70 -2.90 21.04
N ASP A 103 -7.09 -1.63 21.27
CA ASP A 103 -8.43 -1.14 20.91
C ASP A 103 -8.59 -0.98 19.39
N LEU A 104 -7.53 -0.50 18.70
CA LEU A 104 -7.57 -0.19 17.27
C LEU A 104 -7.59 -1.44 16.40
N ILE A 105 -6.86 -2.49 16.78
CA ILE A 105 -6.76 -3.70 15.97
C ILE A 105 -8.08 -4.46 15.86
N VAL A 106 -8.96 -4.33 16.85
CA VAL A 106 -10.26 -5.03 16.92
C VAL A 106 -11.44 -4.21 16.40
N LEU A 107 -11.22 -2.98 15.91
CA LEU A 107 -12.28 -2.07 15.51
C LEU A 107 -13.24 -2.63 14.45
N LYS A 108 -12.76 -3.56 13.63
CA LYS A 108 -13.52 -4.12 12.50
C LYS A 108 -14.21 -5.43 12.81
N ASN A 109 -13.87 -6.12 13.90
CA ASN A 109 -14.44 -7.42 14.19
C ASN A 109 -15.91 -7.35 14.64
N ASN A 110 -16.58 -8.50 14.61
CA ASN A 110 -18.02 -8.61 14.96
C ASN A 110 -18.26 -8.77 16.47
N GLN A 111 -17.22 -8.83 17.28
CA GLN A 111 -17.31 -8.93 18.73
C GLN A 111 -17.35 -7.52 19.36
N GLY A 112 -17.93 -7.41 20.54
CA GLY A 112 -18.06 -6.13 21.25
C GLY A 112 -19.26 -5.28 20.80
N THR A 113 -19.39 -4.12 21.44
CA THR A 113 -20.51 -3.20 21.24
C THR A 113 -20.22 -2.19 20.13
N GLU A 114 -21.25 -1.57 19.56
CA GLU A 114 -21.11 -0.49 18.58
C GLU A 114 -20.35 0.72 19.16
N GLU A 115 -20.33 0.89 20.48
CA GLU A 115 -19.57 1.97 21.11
C GLU A 115 -18.07 1.80 21.00
N THR A 116 -17.59 0.55 20.96
CA THR A 116 -16.16 0.21 20.90
C THR A 116 -15.69 -0.20 19.50
N ARG A 117 -16.55 -0.10 18.48
CA ARG A 117 -16.25 -0.53 17.11
C ARG A 117 -16.53 0.55 16.07
N VAL A 118 -15.76 0.51 14.97
CA VAL A 118 -15.99 1.30 13.75
C VAL A 118 -15.80 0.38 12.54
N ARG A 119 -16.75 -0.50 12.30
CA ARG A 119 -16.64 -1.65 11.39
C ARG A 119 -16.59 -1.30 9.91
N HIS A 120 -17.08 -0.14 9.53
CA HIS A 120 -17.22 0.25 8.13
C HIS A 120 -16.02 1.02 7.55
N MET A 121 -14.98 1.27 8.34
CA MET A 121 -13.67 1.70 7.87
C MET A 121 -12.73 0.50 7.80
N ASP A 122 -11.66 0.60 7.03
CA ASP A 122 -10.58 -0.39 6.98
C ASP A 122 -9.37 0.14 7.76
N TYR A 123 -8.47 -0.74 8.19
CA TYR A 123 -7.37 -0.38 9.08
C TYR A 123 -6.04 -0.91 8.57
N GLY A 124 -5.04 -0.04 8.52
CA GLY A 124 -3.68 -0.33 8.11
C GLY A 124 -2.70 -0.21 9.27
N VAL A 125 -2.11 -1.31 9.70
CA VAL A 125 -1.07 -1.34 10.71
C VAL A 125 0.28 -1.08 10.04
N VAL A 126 0.98 -0.03 10.50
CA VAL A 126 2.31 0.31 10.00
C VAL A 126 3.36 -0.34 10.89
N LEU A 127 4.24 -1.15 10.30
CA LEU A 127 5.29 -1.90 10.99
C LEU A 127 6.59 -1.91 10.19
N SER A 128 7.67 -2.40 10.79
CA SER A 128 9.00 -2.52 10.18
C SER A 128 9.67 -3.85 10.56
N ALA A 129 10.85 -4.13 10.03
CA ALA A 129 11.65 -5.29 10.37
C ALA A 129 11.94 -5.41 11.87
N PHE A 130 12.02 -4.28 12.59
CA PHE A 130 12.18 -4.26 14.05
C PHE A 130 11.13 -5.12 14.78
N PHE A 131 9.87 -5.09 14.32
CA PHE A 131 8.82 -5.93 14.89
C PHE A 131 9.12 -7.43 14.71
N TRP A 132 9.59 -7.84 13.52
CA TRP A 132 9.92 -9.23 13.25
C TRP A 132 11.11 -9.72 14.07
N ARG A 133 12.12 -8.87 14.31
CA ARG A 133 13.24 -9.21 15.20
C ARG A 133 12.78 -9.45 16.63
N ARG A 134 11.93 -8.57 17.18
CA ARG A 134 11.32 -8.74 18.50
C ARG A 134 10.50 -10.04 18.58
N PHE A 135 9.75 -10.31 17.53
CA PHE A 135 8.97 -11.55 17.41
C PHE A 135 9.86 -12.80 17.40
N ARG A 136 10.93 -12.83 16.59
CA ARG A 136 11.91 -13.92 16.57
C ARG A 136 12.55 -14.15 17.95
N ASN A 137 12.96 -13.07 18.57
CA ASN A 137 13.67 -13.10 19.85
C ASN A 137 12.74 -13.35 21.04
N LYS A 138 11.42 -13.52 20.82
CA LYS A 138 10.38 -13.67 21.85
C LYS A 138 10.37 -12.51 22.86
N GLU A 139 10.67 -11.31 22.38
CA GLU A 139 10.68 -10.09 23.15
C GLU A 139 9.29 -9.45 23.21
N ASN A 140 9.15 -8.44 24.06
CA ASN A 140 7.92 -7.66 24.15
C ASN A 140 7.91 -6.51 23.14
N ILE A 141 6.71 -6.11 22.76
CA ILE A 141 6.43 -4.82 22.11
C ILE A 141 5.93 -3.88 23.20
N THR A 142 6.55 -2.72 23.27
CA THR A 142 6.16 -1.62 24.14
C THR A 142 5.37 -0.59 23.35
N PHE A 143 4.20 -0.24 23.85
CA PHE A 143 3.30 0.74 23.26
C PHE A 143 3.45 2.07 23.98
N PHE A 144 3.61 3.15 23.22
CA PHE A 144 3.86 4.49 23.72
C PHE A 144 2.75 5.45 23.31
N ASP A 145 2.57 6.49 24.12
CA ASP A 145 1.83 7.68 23.73
C ASP A 145 2.70 8.52 22.80
N PRO A 146 2.32 8.74 21.52
CA PRO A 146 3.14 9.47 20.56
C PRO A 146 3.40 10.93 20.96
N ASN A 147 2.59 11.50 21.86
CA ASN A 147 2.83 12.86 22.39
C ASN A 147 3.95 12.92 23.43
N GLU A 148 4.17 11.83 24.18
CA GLU A 148 5.28 11.75 25.12
C GLU A 148 6.61 11.42 24.45
N VAL A 149 6.57 10.84 23.24
CA VAL A 149 7.75 10.42 22.46
C VAL A 149 7.69 10.90 20.99
N PRO A 150 7.58 12.23 20.76
CA PRO A 150 7.38 12.77 19.42
C PRO A 150 8.55 12.50 18.48
N ASP A 151 9.77 12.44 18.98
CA ASP A 151 10.96 12.09 18.22
C ASP A 151 11.01 10.61 17.81
N LEU A 152 10.44 9.70 18.61
CA LEU A 152 10.24 8.30 18.25
C LEU A 152 9.26 8.18 17.09
N TYR A 153 8.15 8.93 17.13
CA TYR A 153 7.18 8.95 16.05
C TYR A 153 7.81 9.40 14.73
N GLU A 154 8.53 10.51 14.74
CA GLU A 154 9.20 11.00 13.53
C GLU A 154 10.29 10.03 13.03
N ALA A 155 11.09 9.45 13.93
CA ALA A 155 12.13 8.50 13.55
C ALA A 155 11.56 7.23 12.92
N PHE A 156 10.39 6.75 13.37
CA PHE A 156 9.74 5.55 12.83
C PHE A 156 9.48 5.65 11.32
N TYR A 157 9.18 6.85 10.82
CA TYR A 157 8.89 7.10 9.41
C TYR A 157 10.06 7.67 8.61
N LYS A 158 11.19 8.01 9.27
CA LYS A 158 12.32 8.69 8.60
C LYS A 158 13.64 7.94 8.69
N ASP A 159 13.89 7.25 9.80
CA ASP A 159 15.20 6.67 10.12
C ASP A 159 15.03 5.46 11.03
N THR A 160 15.08 4.29 10.45
CA THR A 160 14.88 3.02 11.17
C THR A 160 15.88 2.81 12.30
N LYS A 161 17.17 3.19 12.09
CA LYS A 161 18.21 3.03 13.09
C LYS A 161 17.97 3.93 14.29
N LYS A 162 17.69 5.21 14.05
CA LYS A 162 17.35 6.17 15.10
C LYS A 162 16.08 5.75 15.84
N PHE A 163 15.07 5.24 15.14
CA PHE A 163 13.87 4.69 15.76
C PHE A 163 14.20 3.59 16.78
N GLU A 164 15.03 2.63 16.40
CA GLU A 164 15.39 1.52 17.28
C GLU A 164 16.16 1.97 18.53
N GLU A 165 17.11 2.90 18.36
CA GLU A 165 17.86 3.50 19.46
C GLU A 165 16.92 4.23 20.45
N LEU A 166 16.01 5.05 19.92
CA LEU A 166 15.03 5.77 20.73
C LEU A 166 14.03 4.83 21.40
N TYR A 167 13.56 3.81 20.68
CA TYR A 167 12.61 2.83 21.19
C TYR A 167 13.17 2.13 22.44
N VAL A 168 14.38 1.58 22.36
CA VAL A 168 15.06 0.92 23.50
C VAL A 168 15.35 1.90 24.63
N LYS A 169 15.68 3.15 24.33
CA LYS A 169 15.84 4.22 25.35
C LYS A 169 14.54 4.45 26.11
N TYR A 170 13.43 4.62 25.40
CA TYR A 170 12.13 4.90 26.01
C TYR A 170 11.53 3.69 26.74
N GLU A 171 11.85 2.47 26.33
CA GLU A 171 11.48 1.27 27.10
C GLU A 171 12.05 1.29 28.51
N LYS A 172 13.27 1.80 28.68
CA LYS A 172 13.95 1.89 30.00
C LYS A 172 13.57 3.14 30.79
N GLN A 173 13.07 4.17 30.14
CA GLN A 173 12.75 5.45 30.77
C GLN A 173 11.55 5.29 31.69
N LYS A 174 11.68 5.73 32.93
CA LYS A 174 10.60 5.80 33.93
C LYS A 174 9.72 7.05 33.70
N GLY A 175 8.47 6.99 34.14
CA GLY A 175 7.55 8.12 34.10
C GLY A 175 6.79 8.28 32.78
N LEU A 176 7.13 7.51 31.73
CA LEU A 176 6.36 7.47 30.48
C LEU A 176 5.13 6.58 30.62
N ARG A 177 4.07 6.99 29.97
CA ARG A 177 2.86 6.21 29.83
C ARG A 177 3.08 5.13 28.76
N LYS A 178 3.25 3.90 29.21
CA LYS A 178 3.54 2.77 28.34
C LYS A 178 2.94 1.48 28.87
N LYS A 179 2.67 0.55 27.95
CA LYS A 179 2.27 -0.84 28.26
C LYS A 179 3.06 -1.78 27.38
N THR A 180 3.14 -3.04 27.76
CA THR A 180 3.88 -4.06 27.02
C THR A 180 3.02 -5.28 26.77
N MET A 181 3.23 -5.93 25.62
CA MET A 181 2.65 -7.20 25.25
C MET A 181 3.72 -8.02 24.54
N SER A 182 3.70 -9.34 24.62
CA SER A 182 4.65 -10.15 23.86
C SER A 182 4.46 -9.93 22.35
N ALA A 183 5.56 -9.88 21.58
CA ALA A 183 5.46 -9.73 20.14
C ALA A 183 4.66 -10.88 19.49
N GLU A 184 4.70 -12.07 20.12
CA GLU A 184 3.92 -13.22 19.70
C GLU A 184 2.41 -12.98 19.85
N GLU A 185 1.98 -12.43 20.97
CA GLU A 185 0.58 -12.09 21.23
C GLU A 185 0.08 -10.98 20.31
N VAL A 186 0.88 -9.91 20.12
CA VAL A 186 0.60 -8.83 19.15
C VAL A 186 0.37 -9.38 17.76
N PHE A 187 1.19 -10.33 17.34
CA PHE A 187 1.07 -10.93 16.02
C PHE A 187 -0.08 -11.93 15.93
N LYS A 188 -0.12 -12.96 16.79
CA LYS A 188 -1.08 -14.06 16.69
C LYS A 188 -2.50 -13.63 17.02
N SER A 189 -2.70 -13.07 18.21
CA SER A 189 -4.03 -12.71 18.74
C SER A 189 -4.51 -11.34 18.24
N GLY A 190 -3.59 -10.47 17.84
CA GLY A 190 -3.89 -9.18 17.22
C GLY A 190 -3.93 -9.27 15.70
N ILE A 191 -2.79 -9.08 15.05
CA ILE A 191 -2.70 -8.89 13.60
C ILE A 191 -3.25 -10.08 12.82
N LEU A 192 -2.73 -11.29 13.09
CA LEU A 192 -3.07 -12.48 12.29
C LEU A 192 -4.54 -12.84 12.43
N LYS A 193 -5.03 -12.92 13.68
CA LYS A 193 -6.42 -13.23 13.97
C LYS A 193 -7.37 -12.25 13.29
N GLU A 194 -7.23 -10.96 13.56
CA GLU A 194 -8.12 -9.95 13.03
C GLU A 194 -8.04 -9.82 11.50
N ARG A 195 -6.83 -10.02 10.93
CA ARG A 195 -6.64 -10.04 9.48
C ARG A 195 -7.32 -11.23 8.82
N THR A 196 -7.28 -12.41 9.43
CA THR A 196 -7.92 -13.63 8.86
C THR A 196 -9.44 -13.62 9.07
N ASP A 197 -9.91 -13.15 10.20
CA ASP A 197 -11.34 -13.12 10.54
C ASP A 197 -12.11 -12.06 9.72
N THR A 198 -11.52 -10.88 9.55
CA THR A 198 -12.16 -9.75 8.87
C THR A 198 -11.77 -9.63 7.39
N GLY A 199 -10.61 -10.15 7.00
CA GLY A 199 -10.01 -9.99 5.68
C GLY A 199 -9.45 -8.58 5.40
N ARG A 200 -9.56 -7.63 6.34
CA ARG A 200 -9.40 -6.20 6.10
C ARG A 200 -8.57 -5.46 7.15
N ILE A 201 -7.70 -6.15 7.85
CA ILE A 201 -6.56 -5.53 8.54
C ILE A 201 -5.40 -5.56 7.57
N TYR A 202 -4.99 -4.39 7.11
CA TYR A 202 -3.92 -4.21 6.12
C TYR A 202 -2.59 -4.01 6.81
N LEU A 203 -1.48 -4.28 6.11
CA LEU A 203 -0.14 -4.09 6.65
C LEU A 203 0.67 -3.16 5.75
N VAL A 204 1.44 -2.29 6.37
CA VAL A 204 2.36 -1.36 5.70
C VAL A 204 3.76 -1.59 6.24
N PHE A 205 4.71 -1.96 5.38
CA PHE A 205 6.11 -2.12 5.73
C PHE A 205 6.85 -0.83 5.43
N ILE A 206 6.98 0.01 6.47
CA ILE A 206 7.46 1.38 6.29
C ILE A 206 8.93 1.44 5.87
N ASP A 207 9.75 0.52 6.34
CA ASP A 207 11.14 0.37 5.94
C ASP A 207 11.27 0.05 4.44
N ASN A 208 10.48 -0.88 3.91
CA ASN A 208 10.44 -1.17 2.47
C ASN A 208 9.98 0.05 1.66
N ILE A 209 9.03 0.83 2.16
CA ILE A 209 8.58 2.06 1.50
C ILE A 209 9.71 3.10 1.47
N MET A 210 10.39 3.33 2.59
CA MET A 210 11.50 4.28 2.67
C MET A 210 12.69 3.85 1.79
N ASN A 211 13.06 2.57 1.87
CA ASN A 211 14.25 2.06 1.19
C ASN A 211 14.07 1.94 -0.33
N GLN A 212 12.87 1.69 -0.81
CA GLN A 212 12.60 1.41 -2.23
C GLN A 212 11.71 2.47 -2.91
N GLY A 213 11.28 3.49 -2.18
CA GLY A 213 10.46 4.58 -2.71
C GLY A 213 11.27 5.60 -3.52
N PRO A 214 10.60 6.49 -4.28
CA PRO A 214 11.25 7.49 -5.10
C PRO A 214 11.65 8.74 -4.32
N PHE A 215 11.23 8.88 -3.06
CA PHE A 215 11.44 10.06 -2.24
C PHE A 215 12.62 9.89 -1.28
N ASP A 216 13.44 10.92 -1.18
CA ASP A 216 14.44 11.04 -0.12
C ASP A 216 13.75 11.51 1.17
N SER A 217 13.83 10.71 2.25
CA SER A 217 13.20 10.97 3.55
C SER A 217 13.64 12.29 4.20
N LYS A 218 14.76 12.86 3.73
CA LYS A 218 15.22 14.20 4.13
C LYS A 218 14.25 15.30 3.72
N TYR A 219 13.56 15.13 2.58
CA TYR A 219 12.66 16.13 2.02
C TYR A 219 11.19 15.71 2.13
N HIS A 220 10.91 14.44 1.90
CA HIS A 220 9.56 13.89 1.86
C HIS A 220 9.44 12.62 2.70
N THR A 221 8.51 12.61 3.62
CA THR A 221 8.25 11.47 4.48
C THR A 221 6.91 10.84 4.11
N ILE A 222 6.90 9.51 3.98
CA ILE A 222 5.69 8.71 3.76
C ILE A 222 5.21 8.17 5.11
N TYR A 223 3.94 8.40 5.43
CA TYR A 223 3.34 7.96 6.70
C TYR A 223 2.27 6.88 6.52
N GLN A 224 1.72 6.75 5.32
CA GLN A 224 0.53 5.96 5.05
C GLN A 224 0.46 5.49 3.60
N SER A 225 -0.61 4.74 3.30
CA SER A 225 -1.05 4.47 1.94
C SER A 225 -2.46 5.02 1.70
N ASN A 226 -3.04 4.73 0.54
CA ASN A 226 -4.43 5.05 0.20
C ASN A 226 -5.42 3.96 0.66
N LEU A 227 -6.68 4.08 0.27
CA LEU A 227 -7.74 3.09 0.56
C LEU A 227 -7.35 1.67 0.14
N CYS A 228 -6.74 1.50 -1.04
CA CYS A 228 -6.45 0.20 -1.65
C CYS A 228 -4.97 -0.21 -1.55
N MET A 229 -4.13 0.53 -0.81
CA MET A 229 -2.77 0.17 -0.43
C MET A 229 -1.68 0.30 -1.52
N GLU A 230 -1.98 0.82 -2.71
CA GLU A 230 -0.99 0.95 -3.79
C GLU A 230 -0.27 2.31 -3.82
N ILE A 231 -0.79 3.34 -3.15
CA ILE A 231 -0.24 4.71 -3.21
C ILE A 231 0.59 5.01 -1.96
N THR A 232 1.81 5.48 -2.17
CA THR A 232 2.74 5.91 -1.11
C THR A 232 3.30 7.27 -1.44
N LEU A 233 2.58 8.32 -1.03
CA LEU A 233 2.90 9.72 -1.30
C LEU A 233 3.06 10.52 0.00
N PRO A 234 3.89 11.57 0.00
CA PRO A 234 4.09 12.41 1.17
C PRO A 234 2.85 13.22 1.51
N THR A 235 2.56 13.35 2.81
CA THR A 235 1.46 14.14 3.35
C THR A 235 1.94 15.02 4.49
N VAL A 236 1.32 16.19 4.66
CA VAL A 236 1.56 17.10 5.78
C VAL A 236 0.21 17.46 6.40
N PRO A 237 0.02 17.34 7.73
CA PRO A 237 -1.23 17.71 8.35
C PRO A 237 -1.51 19.20 8.22
N PHE A 238 -2.75 19.58 8.34
CA PHE A 238 -3.22 20.97 8.21
C PHE A 238 -4.30 21.25 9.25
N LYS A 239 -4.47 22.51 9.62
CA LYS A 239 -5.43 22.95 10.63
C LYS A 239 -6.64 23.67 10.03
N ARG A 240 -6.49 24.22 8.86
CA ARG A 240 -7.53 25.00 8.17
C ARG A 240 -7.51 24.68 6.69
N LEU A 241 -8.63 24.87 5.99
CA LEU A 241 -8.73 24.60 4.56
C LEU A 241 -7.99 25.61 3.68
N ASP A 242 -7.68 26.78 4.23
CA ASP A 242 -6.88 27.83 3.61
C ASP A 242 -5.39 27.81 4.05
N ASP A 243 -4.98 26.78 4.81
CA ASP A 243 -3.60 26.59 5.27
C ASP A 243 -2.73 26.07 4.12
N ASP A 244 -1.73 26.83 3.72
CA ASP A 244 -0.81 26.52 2.64
C ASP A 244 0.40 25.67 3.09
N THR A 245 0.53 25.39 4.39
CA THR A 245 1.60 24.55 4.95
C THR A 245 1.28 23.07 4.83
N GLY A 246 0.01 22.69 4.82
CA GLY A 246 -0.45 21.31 4.70
C GLY A 246 -0.31 20.73 3.28
N ARG A 247 -0.30 19.39 3.20
CA ARG A 247 -0.30 18.64 1.92
C ARG A 247 -1.26 17.46 1.96
N ILE A 248 -2.22 17.47 1.05
CA ILE A 248 -3.12 16.34 0.76
C ILE A 248 -2.62 15.72 -0.54
N ALA A 249 -2.19 14.47 -0.51
CA ALA A 249 -1.71 13.81 -1.70
C ALA A 249 -2.86 13.23 -2.52
N LEU A 250 -2.79 13.43 -3.84
CA LEU A 250 -3.71 12.88 -4.82
C LEU A 250 -2.94 11.98 -5.77
N CYS A 251 -3.54 10.90 -6.26
CA CYS A 251 -2.93 10.08 -7.30
C CYS A 251 -3.93 9.79 -8.42
N THR A 252 -3.45 9.89 -9.66
CA THR A 252 -4.20 9.54 -10.87
C THR A 252 -3.66 8.23 -11.42
N LEU A 253 -4.57 7.27 -11.63
CA LEU A 253 -4.22 5.89 -11.94
C LEU A 253 -4.44 5.54 -13.41
N GLY A 254 -3.59 4.65 -13.92
CA GLY A 254 -3.73 3.97 -15.19
C GLY A 254 -3.14 2.56 -15.13
N SER A 255 -3.38 1.75 -16.17
CA SER A 255 -2.80 0.39 -16.24
C SER A 255 -2.50 0.02 -17.68
N ILE A 256 -1.37 -0.65 -17.90
CA ILE A 256 -0.98 -1.25 -19.17
C ILE A 256 -1.53 -2.69 -19.23
N ASN A 257 -2.29 -2.99 -20.27
CA ASN A 257 -2.82 -4.34 -20.50
C ASN A 257 -1.77 -5.22 -21.21
N TRP A 258 -0.99 -5.97 -20.40
CA TRP A 258 0.08 -6.83 -20.95
C TRP A 258 -0.44 -7.91 -21.91
N GLY A 259 -1.66 -8.38 -21.71
CA GLY A 259 -2.27 -9.40 -22.59
C GLY A 259 -2.38 -8.99 -24.06
N ASN A 260 -2.37 -7.69 -24.36
CA ASN A 260 -2.52 -7.16 -25.72
C ASN A 260 -1.20 -7.10 -26.53
N PHE A 261 -0.05 -7.30 -25.88
CA PHE A 261 1.25 -7.20 -26.55
C PHE A 261 1.87 -8.58 -26.77
N ARG A 262 2.65 -8.70 -27.84
CA ARG A 262 3.45 -9.90 -28.14
C ARG A 262 4.78 -9.85 -27.41
N HIS A 263 5.45 -8.72 -27.50
CA HIS A 263 6.77 -8.47 -26.95
C HIS A 263 6.74 -7.26 -26.04
N PRO A 264 7.63 -7.17 -25.05
CA PRO A 264 7.64 -6.03 -24.12
C PRO A 264 7.97 -4.70 -24.82
N GLU A 265 8.72 -4.71 -25.92
CA GLU A 265 9.05 -3.52 -26.72
C GLU A 265 7.81 -2.85 -27.32
N ASP A 266 6.78 -3.63 -27.63
CA ASP A 266 5.53 -3.13 -28.20
C ASP A 266 4.79 -2.16 -27.26
N MET A 267 5.08 -2.19 -25.96
CA MET A 267 4.45 -1.33 -24.96
C MET A 267 4.92 0.14 -24.99
N ARG A 268 6.07 0.45 -25.61
CA ARG A 268 6.68 1.79 -25.55
C ARG A 268 5.70 2.90 -25.92
N ARG A 269 4.99 2.73 -27.05
CA ARG A 269 4.00 3.72 -27.49
C ARG A 269 2.83 3.86 -26.51
N ALA A 270 2.33 2.75 -25.96
CA ALA A 270 1.22 2.75 -25.01
C ALA A 270 1.62 3.44 -23.70
N CYS A 271 2.80 3.16 -23.15
CA CYS A 271 3.35 3.82 -21.97
C CYS A 271 3.43 5.35 -22.17
N ARG A 272 4.00 5.79 -23.29
CA ARG A 272 4.14 7.21 -23.62
C ARG A 272 2.78 7.93 -23.74
N ILE A 273 1.81 7.32 -24.44
CA ILE A 273 0.48 7.92 -24.62
C ILE A 273 -0.27 7.97 -23.30
N LEU A 274 -0.28 6.87 -22.54
CA LEU A 274 -0.98 6.80 -21.25
C LEU A 274 -0.43 7.84 -20.27
N GLN A 275 0.89 7.90 -20.13
CA GLN A 275 1.52 8.86 -19.21
C GLN A 275 1.23 10.30 -19.59
N ARG A 276 1.32 10.66 -20.89
CA ARG A 276 0.95 11.98 -21.39
C ARG A 276 -0.51 12.30 -21.11
N SER A 277 -1.41 11.34 -21.30
CA SER A 277 -2.84 11.52 -21.04
C SER A 277 -3.11 11.78 -19.56
N LEU A 278 -2.45 11.02 -18.68
CA LEU A 278 -2.60 11.21 -17.23
C LEU A 278 -1.98 12.53 -16.76
N CYS A 279 -0.85 12.96 -17.31
CA CYS A 279 -0.29 14.30 -17.07
C CYS A 279 -1.27 15.40 -17.49
N ASN A 280 -1.92 15.28 -18.65
CA ASN A 280 -2.93 16.24 -19.09
C ASN A 280 -4.11 16.29 -18.11
N ILE A 281 -4.51 15.14 -17.52
CA ILE A 281 -5.56 15.08 -16.51
C ILE A 281 -5.13 15.78 -15.22
N LEU A 282 -3.88 15.62 -14.76
CA LEU A 282 -3.35 16.34 -13.60
C LEU A 282 -3.35 17.86 -13.80
N ASP A 283 -2.95 18.32 -14.99
CA ASP A 283 -2.91 19.74 -15.31
C ASP A 283 -4.32 20.35 -15.51
N TYR A 284 -5.32 19.53 -15.89
CA TYR A 284 -6.67 19.95 -16.22
C TYR A 284 -7.66 19.86 -15.06
N GLN A 285 -7.34 19.10 -14.00
CA GLN A 285 -8.30 18.88 -12.90
C GLN A 285 -8.47 20.09 -11.99
N ASP A 286 -9.64 20.16 -11.35
CA ASP A 286 -9.92 21.10 -10.28
C ASP A 286 -9.47 20.51 -8.94
N PHE A 287 -8.91 21.34 -8.07
CA PHE A 287 -8.50 20.95 -6.73
C PHE A 287 -9.50 21.46 -5.69
N LEU A 288 -9.88 20.59 -4.74
CA LEU A 288 -10.87 20.97 -3.71
C LEU A 288 -10.25 21.79 -2.57
N SER A 289 -8.92 21.85 -2.50
CA SER A 289 -8.19 22.63 -1.50
C SER A 289 -6.83 23.08 -2.02
N ILE A 290 -6.28 24.12 -1.38
CA ILE A 290 -4.92 24.61 -1.66
C ILE A 290 -3.87 23.50 -1.36
N GLN A 291 -4.06 22.70 -0.30
CA GLN A 291 -3.14 21.63 0.09
C GLN A 291 -3.01 20.57 -1.00
N SER A 292 -4.11 20.21 -1.66
CA SER A 292 -4.06 19.23 -2.74
C SER A 292 -3.46 19.80 -4.02
N LYS A 293 -3.69 21.09 -4.29
CA LYS A 293 -3.05 21.78 -5.42
C LYS A 293 -1.54 21.86 -5.24
N LEU A 294 -1.08 22.31 -4.08
CA LEU A 294 0.36 22.43 -3.78
C LEU A 294 1.05 21.07 -3.85
N SER A 295 0.47 20.02 -3.24
CA SER A 295 1.00 18.66 -3.34
C SER A 295 1.11 18.19 -4.80
N ASN A 296 0.08 18.46 -5.62
CA ASN A 296 0.12 18.10 -7.03
C ASN A 296 1.21 18.86 -7.79
N ASP A 297 1.33 20.17 -7.58
CA ASP A 297 2.31 20.99 -8.28
C ASP A 297 3.75 20.62 -7.92
N GLU A 298 4.00 20.23 -6.66
CA GLU A 298 5.30 19.81 -6.17
C GLU A 298 5.78 18.50 -6.81
N ILE A 299 4.92 17.49 -6.91
CA ILE A 299 5.34 16.13 -7.25
C ILE A 299 4.67 15.53 -8.51
N GLN A 300 3.57 16.09 -9.02
CA GLN A 300 2.87 15.60 -10.22
C GLN A 300 2.69 14.07 -10.25
N PRO A 301 2.06 13.44 -9.24
CA PRO A 301 2.17 12.01 -9.02
C PRO A 301 1.28 11.19 -9.96
N LEU A 302 1.83 10.11 -10.52
CA LEU A 302 1.11 9.12 -11.30
C LEU A 302 1.27 7.73 -10.68
N GLY A 303 0.27 6.87 -10.92
CA GLY A 303 0.30 5.45 -10.56
C GLY A 303 -0.10 4.58 -11.75
N ILE A 304 0.86 4.19 -12.59
CA ILE A 304 0.61 3.35 -13.76
C ILE A 304 0.97 1.91 -13.40
N GLY A 305 -0.03 1.03 -13.46
CA GLY A 305 0.10 -0.38 -13.09
C GLY A 305 0.07 -1.33 -14.28
N VAL A 306 -0.23 -2.58 -13.95
CA VAL A 306 -0.38 -3.71 -14.89
C VAL A 306 -1.78 -4.28 -14.75
N THR A 307 -2.41 -4.66 -15.85
CA THR A 307 -3.64 -5.44 -15.86
C THR A 307 -3.55 -6.63 -16.78
N ASN A 308 -4.45 -7.59 -16.59
CA ASN A 308 -4.56 -8.79 -17.42
C ASN A 308 -3.38 -9.78 -17.30
N LEU A 309 -2.70 -9.78 -16.14
CA LEU A 309 -1.52 -10.63 -15.94
C LEU A 309 -1.87 -12.12 -15.97
N ALA A 310 -3.02 -12.54 -15.43
CA ALA A 310 -3.43 -13.94 -15.47
C ALA A 310 -3.67 -14.45 -16.89
N TYR A 311 -4.28 -13.64 -17.75
CA TYR A 311 -4.41 -13.97 -19.18
C TYR A 311 -3.04 -13.99 -19.89
N TRP A 312 -2.17 -13.03 -19.57
CA TRP A 312 -0.81 -12.98 -20.09
C TRP A 312 -0.02 -14.27 -19.78
N HIS A 313 -0.15 -14.79 -18.53
CA HIS A 313 0.42 -16.09 -18.13
C HIS A 313 -0.20 -17.25 -18.91
N ALA A 314 -1.53 -17.32 -18.95
CA ALA A 314 -2.25 -18.40 -19.64
C ALA A 314 -1.90 -18.46 -21.14
N LYS A 315 -1.81 -17.31 -21.80
CA LYS A 315 -1.45 -17.18 -23.21
C LYS A 315 -0.04 -17.69 -23.51
N ARG A 316 0.89 -17.54 -22.56
CA ARG A 316 2.29 -17.99 -22.67
C ARG A 316 2.54 -19.40 -22.11
N GLY A 317 1.56 -19.99 -21.43
CA GLY A 317 1.71 -21.26 -20.73
C GLY A 317 2.62 -21.17 -19.51
N LEU A 318 2.76 -19.98 -18.94
CA LEU A 318 3.54 -19.70 -17.73
C LEU A 318 2.67 -19.79 -16.48
N LYS A 319 3.31 -19.97 -15.32
CA LYS A 319 2.62 -20.04 -14.02
C LYS A 319 3.23 -19.08 -13.02
N TYR A 320 2.39 -18.53 -12.14
CA TYR A 320 2.82 -17.63 -11.09
C TYR A 320 3.89 -18.27 -10.20
N GLY A 321 4.97 -17.55 -9.97
CA GLY A 321 6.05 -17.94 -9.06
C GLY A 321 7.02 -19.00 -9.60
N GLU A 322 6.83 -19.54 -10.79
CA GLU A 322 7.80 -20.41 -11.44
C GLU A 322 8.97 -19.59 -12.03
N LYS A 323 10.17 -20.16 -12.04
CA LYS A 323 11.41 -19.45 -12.39
C LYS A 323 11.35 -18.75 -13.76
N ASP A 324 10.88 -19.47 -14.78
CA ASP A 324 10.80 -18.93 -16.15
C ASP A 324 9.77 -17.80 -16.22
N SER A 325 8.64 -17.96 -15.51
CA SER A 325 7.62 -16.92 -15.39
C SER A 325 8.14 -15.67 -14.70
N LEU A 326 8.89 -15.81 -13.61
CA LEU A 326 9.45 -14.68 -12.88
C LEU A 326 10.46 -13.91 -13.72
N GLN A 327 11.28 -14.61 -14.55
CA GLN A 327 12.24 -13.98 -15.44
C GLN A 327 11.53 -13.18 -16.55
N GLU A 328 10.47 -13.75 -17.14
CA GLU A 328 9.63 -13.04 -18.12
C GLU A 328 8.93 -11.81 -17.50
N VAL A 329 8.36 -11.95 -16.31
CA VAL A 329 7.74 -10.84 -15.57
C VAL A 329 8.75 -9.72 -15.30
N LYS A 330 9.99 -10.07 -14.90
CA LYS A 330 11.09 -9.12 -14.70
C LYS A 330 11.38 -8.35 -15.99
N SER A 331 11.56 -9.05 -17.12
CA SER A 331 11.83 -8.45 -18.42
C SER A 331 10.72 -7.46 -18.82
N TRP A 332 9.47 -7.89 -18.75
CA TRP A 332 8.32 -7.04 -19.09
C TRP A 332 8.20 -5.82 -18.18
N MET A 333 8.45 -5.99 -16.89
CA MET A 333 8.35 -4.89 -15.95
C MET A 333 9.52 -3.89 -16.10
N GLU A 334 10.71 -4.39 -16.42
CA GLU A 334 11.85 -3.54 -16.77
C GLU A 334 11.53 -2.64 -17.96
N HIS A 335 10.99 -3.19 -19.04
CA HIS A 335 10.61 -2.43 -20.22
C HIS A 335 9.53 -1.38 -19.90
N GLN A 336 8.48 -1.75 -19.16
CA GLN A 336 7.45 -0.79 -18.75
C GLN A 336 8.05 0.35 -17.92
N ALA A 337 8.89 0.03 -16.92
CA ALA A 337 9.55 1.02 -16.07
C ALA A 337 10.45 1.95 -16.88
N TYR A 338 11.23 1.39 -17.80
CA TYR A 338 12.09 2.15 -18.71
C TYR A 338 11.28 3.14 -19.55
N TYR A 339 10.23 2.67 -20.24
CA TYR A 339 9.43 3.51 -21.14
C TYR A 339 8.63 4.60 -20.40
N LEU A 340 8.16 4.33 -19.20
CA LEU A 340 7.52 5.34 -18.36
C LEU A 340 8.54 6.38 -17.87
N THR A 341 9.75 5.95 -17.51
CA THR A 341 10.82 6.88 -17.12
C THR A 341 11.28 7.73 -18.32
N GLU A 342 11.41 7.14 -19.50
CA GLU A 342 11.69 7.87 -20.74
C GLU A 342 10.61 8.93 -21.02
N ALA A 343 9.35 8.56 -20.90
CA ALA A 343 8.22 9.45 -21.16
C ALA A 343 8.14 10.62 -20.17
N THR A 344 8.44 10.42 -18.87
CA THR A 344 8.46 11.54 -17.89
C THR A 344 9.60 12.51 -18.16
N VAL A 345 10.76 12.02 -18.63
CA VAL A 345 11.89 12.87 -19.03
C VAL A 345 11.55 13.67 -20.30
N GLU A 346 10.91 13.03 -21.30
CA GLU A 346 10.43 13.74 -22.48
C GLU A 346 9.43 14.84 -22.12
N LEU A 347 8.50 14.56 -21.21
CA LEU A 347 7.54 15.56 -20.72
C LEU A 347 8.22 16.68 -19.92
N ALA A 348 9.27 16.36 -19.16
CA ALA A 348 10.06 17.39 -18.47
C ALA A 348 10.79 18.31 -19.45
N LYS A 349 11.32 17.80 -20.55
CA LYS A 349 11.92 18.62 -21.63
C LYS A 349 10.90 19.54 -22.30
N GLU A 350 9.67 19.06 -22.48
CA GLU A 350 8.60 19.76 -23.19
C GLU A 350 7.89 20.80 -22.32
N ARG A 351 7.63 20.48 -21.03
CA ARG A 351 6.74 21.26 -20.15
C ARG A 351 7.40 21.71 -18.84
N GLY A 352 8.66 21.39 -18.63
CA GLY A 352 9.36 21.59 -17.36
C GLY A 352 9.17 20.41 -16.39
N LYS A 353 10.16 20.22 -15.53
CA LYS A 353 10.13 19.24 -14.44
C LYS A 353 9.12 19.63 -13.35
N CYS A 354 8.65 18.68 -12.51
CA CYS A 354 7.90 19.00 -11.31
C CYS A 354 8.78 19.78 -10.31
N LEU A 355 8.17 20.54 -9.41
CA LEU A 355 8.90 21.46 -8.51
C LEU A 355 9.92 20.72 -7.62
N ASP A 356 9.56 19.53 -7.17
CA ASP A 356 10.37 18.73 -6.26
C ASP A 356 11.17 17.61 -6.96
N SER A 357 11.32 17.67 -8.28
CA SER A 357 12.10 16.69 -9.05
C SER A 357 13.47 16.42 -8.43
N ASP A 358 14.21 17.47 -8.04
CA ASP A 358 15.57 17.35 -7.49
C ASP A 358 15.60 16.77 -6.06
N LYS A 359 14.45 16.70 -5.39
CA LYS A 359 14.26 16.08 -4.07
C LYS A 359 13.88 14.59 -4.15
N THR A 360 13.83 14.05 -5.36
CA THR A 360 13.54 12.63 -5.61
C THR A 360 14.80 11.87 -6.00
N TYR A 361 14.78 10.56 -5.83
CA TYR A 361 15.86 9.70 -6.33
C TYR A 361 15.92 9.69 -7.87
N TYR A 362 14.78 9.86 -8.54
CA TYR A 362 14.77 10.07 -10.00
C TYR A 362 15.58 11.30 -10.42
N GLY A 363 15.38 12.45 -9.78
CA GLY A 363 16.15 13.65 -10.06
C GLY A 363 17.65 13.50 -9.78
N GLN A 364 18.02 12.59 -8.87
CA GLN A 364 19.40 12.21 -8.59
C GLN A 364 19.95 11.16 -9.59
N GLY A 365 19.13 10.68 -10.52
CA GLY A 365 19.51 9.65 -11.49
C GLY A 365 19.51 8.23 -10.92
N ILE A 366 18.75 7.97 -9.87
CA ILE A 366 18.64 6.65 -9.22
C ILE A 366 17.26 6.05 -9.52
N PHE A 367 17.26 4.82 -10.03
CA PHE A 367 16.04 4.11 -10.39
C PHE A 367 15.51 3.25 -9.24
N PRO A 368 14.18 2.98 -9.15
CA PRO A 368 13.61 2.13 -8.11
C PRO A 368 14.24 0.74 -8.03
N TRP A 369 14.51 0.10 -9.16
CA TRP A 369 15.08 -1.24 -9.20
C TRP A 369 16.52 -1.32 -8.64
N GLU A 370 17.26 -0.22 -8.61
CA GLU A 370 18.59 -0.15 -7.98
C GLU A 370 18.48 -0.12 -6.44
N ARG A 371 17.33 0.30 -5.92
CA ARG A 371 17.02 0.40 -4.50
C ARG A 371 16.14 -0.73 -3.99
N ARG A 372 15.89 -1.75 -4.82
CA ARG A 372 15.09 -2.92 -4.45
C ARG A 372 15.68 -3.63 -3.22
N ALA A 373 14.81 -4.29 -2.46
CA ALA A 373 15.26 -5.17 -1.38
C ALA A 373 16.18 -6.27 -1.92
N LYS A 374 17.27 -6.54 -1.23
CA LYS A 374 18.25 -7.56 -1.66
C LYS A 374 17.64 -8.96 -1.70
N GLY A 375 16.70 -9.26 -0.80
CA GLY A 375 16.03 -10.55 -0.73
C GLY A 375 15.32 -10.97 -2.02
N VAL A 376 14.85 -10.02 -2.85
CA VAL A 376 14.21 -10.37 -4.13
C VAL A 376 15.19 -10.95 -5.16
N ASN A 377 16.51 -10.76 -4.97
CA ASN A 377 17.52 -11.28 -5.89
C ASN A 377 17.60 -12.82 -5.90
N GLU A 378 17.06 -13.50 -4.89
CA GLU A 378 16.95 -14.96 -4.89
C GLU A 378 15.93 -15.49 -5.91
N LEU A 379 14.96 -14.64 -6.31
CA LEU A 379 13.89 -15.02 -7.21
C LEU A 379 14.28 -14.94 -8.68
N VAL A 380 15.01 -13.88 -9.08
CA VAL A 380 15.45 -13.63 -10.45
C VAL A 380 16.76 -12.85 -10.50
N ASN A 381 17.44 -12.94 -11.63
CA ASN A 381 18.59 -12.07 -11.90
C ASN A 381 18.12 -10.69 -12.39
N PHE A 382 18.49 -9.63 -11.67
CA PHE A 382 18.18 -8.24 -12.01
C PHE A 382 19.23 -7.54 -12.88
N THR A 383 20.13 -8.29 -13.54
CA THR A 383 20.98 -7.68 -14.58
C THR A 383 20.09 -6.99 -15.61
N PRO A 384 20.28 -5.68 -15.88
CA PRO A 384 19.46 -4.93 -16.82
C PRO A 384 19.54 -5.53 -18.23
N GLU A 385 18.42 -5.56 -18.94
CA GLU A 385 18.32 -5.93 -20.34
C GLU A 385 18.43 -4.70 -21.26
N LEU A 386 18.04 -3.53 -20.71
CA LEU A 386 18.07 -2.25 -21.40
C LEU A 386 19.24 -1.40 -20.92
N ASP A 387 19.73 -0.52 -21.79
CA ASP A 387 20.76 0.47 -21.41
C ASP A 387 20.12 1.68 -20.71
N TRP A 388 20.25 1.72 -19.39
CA TRP A 388 19.69 2.76 -18.53
C TRP A 388 20.57 4.02 -18.45
N GLU A 389 21.85 3.99 -18.88
CA GLU A 389 22.74 5.13 -18.68
C GLU A 389 22.36 6.39 -19.48
N PRO A 390 21.98 6.33 -20.76
CA PRO A 390 21.51 7.51 -21.47
C PRO A 390 20.26 8.14 -20.84
N LEU A 391 19.38 7.30 -20.25
CA LEU A 391 18.19 7.76 -19.55
C LEU A 391 18.57 8.43 -18.21
N ARG A 392 19.54 7.88 -17.48
CA ARG A 392 20.08 8.46 -16.24
C ARG A 392 20.67 9.85 -16.48
N GLU A 393 21.47 10.02 -17.53
CA GLU A 393 22.04 11.31 -17.90
C GLU A 393 20.95 12.34 -18.26
N ASN A 394 19.94 11.90 -19.01
CA ASN A 394 18.80 12.75 -19.35
C ASN A 394 18.00 13.16 -18.11
N MET A 395 17.77 12.24 -17.16
CA MET A 395 17.10 12.55 -15.89
C MET A 395 17.87 13.58 -15.06
N LYS A 396 19.19 13.43 -14.93
CA LYS A 396 20.03 14.40 -14.22
C LYS A 396 20.01 15.79 -14.90
N ARG A 397 19.96 15.81 -16.23
CA ARG A 397 19.99 17.05 -17.00
C ARG A 397 18.67 17.81 -17.02
N TYR A 398 17.56 17.09 -17.20
CA TYR A 398 16.25 17.70 -17.44
C TYR A 398 15.26 17.52 -16.28
N GLY A 399 15.58 16.65 -15.32
CA GLY A 399 14.67 16.23 -14.26
C GLY A 399 13.56 15.32 -14.79
N VAL A 400 12.54 15.12 -13.95
CA VAL A 400 11.34 14.37 -14.28
C VAL A 400 10.08 15.23 -14.16
N ARG A 401 9.11 15.02 -15.05
CA ARG A 401 7.80 15.71 -14.95
C ARG A 401 6.97 15.15 -13.78
N ASN A 402 7.11 13.85 -13.51
CA ASN A 402 6.35 13.14 -12.49
C ASN A 402 7.32 12.54 -11.46
N ALA A 403 7.15 12.85 -10.19
CA ALA A 403 7.97 12.31 -9.09
C ALA A 403 7.68 10.84 -8.79
N THR A 404 6.48 10.35 -9.17
CA THR A 404 6.11 8.92 -9.15
C THR A 404 5.47 8.53 -10.47
N LEU A 405 5.72 7.28 -10.89
CA LEU A 405 5.28 6.76 -12.18
C LEU A 405 4.36 5.55 -12.04
N MET A 406 4.66 4.66 -11.08
CA MET A 406 4.05 3.34 -11.02
C MET A 406 3.43 3.01 -9.66
N ALA A 407 2.21 2.47 -9.74
CA ALA A 407 1.51 1.81 -8.65
C ALA A 407 0.60 0.74 -9.25
N ILE A 408 0.46 -0.41 -8.60
CA ILE A 408 -0.42 -1.47 -9.09
C ILE A 408 -1.66 -1.54 -8.22
N ALA A 409 -2.75 -0.98 -8.76
CA ALA A 409 -4.06 -0.91 -8.14
C ALA A 409 -4.94 -2.13 -8.50
N PRO A 410 -5.97 -2.43 -7.70
CA PRO A 410 -7.07 -3.28 -8.14
C PRO A 410 -7.82 -2.57 -9.28
N VAL A 411 -8.01 -3.24 -10.41
CA VAL A 411 -8.67 -2.65 -11.60
C VAL A 411 -10.00 -3.31 -11.92
N GLU A 412 -10.76 -3.69 -10.90
CA GLU A 412 -11.98 -4.49 -11.03
C GLU A 412 -12.99 -3.95 -12.06
N SER A 413 -13.29 -2.67 -12.03
CA SER A 413 -14.23 -2.05 -12.97
C SER A 413 -13.63 -1.86 -14.36
N SER A 414 -12.38 -1.41 -14.43
CA SER A 414 -11.71 -1.16 -15.70
C SER A 414 -11.42 -2.46 -16.47
N SER A 415 -11.09 -3.54 -15.75
CA SER A 415 -10.86 -4.86 -16.35
C SER A 415 -12.10 -5.40 -17.05
N VAL A 416 -13.28 -5.15 -16.47
CA VAL A 416 -14.56 -5.55 -17.10
C VAL A 416 -14.79 -4.83 -18.42
N VAL A 417 -14.57 -3.51 -18.45
CA VAL A 417 -14.80 -2.68 -19.65
C VAL A 417 -13.94 -3.14 -20.84
N ILE A 418 -12.71 -3.59 -20.57
CA ILE A 418 -11.76 -4.01 -21.61
C ILE A 418 -11.67 -5.54 -21.77
N ASN A 419 -12.58 -6.28 -21.12
CA ASN A 419 -12.58 -7.75 -21.09
C ASN A 419 -11.19 -8.33 -20.74
N SER A 420 -10.67 -7.96 -19.56
CA SER A 420 -9.38 -8.44 -19.05
C SER A 420 -9.53 -9.08 -17.68
N THR A 421 -8.51 -9.83 -17.23
CA THR A 421 -8.41 -10.27 -15.84
C THR A 421 -8.00 -9.08 -14.95
N ASN A 422 -8.40 -9.12 -13.68
CA ASN A 422 -8.17 -8.04 -12.72
C ASN A 422 -6.69 -7.90 -12.37
N GLY A 423 -6.08 -6.77 -12.72
CA GLY A 423 -4.72 -6.43 -12.31
C GLY A 423 -3.70 -7.54 -12.52
N ILE A 424 -3.01 -7.87 -11.44
CA ILE A 424 -2.01 -8.94 -11.38
C ILE A 424 -2.51 -10.21 -10.67
N GLU A 425 -3.78 -10.25 -10.29
CA GLU A 425 -4.37 -11.33 -9.48
C GLU A 425 -4.72 -12.55 -10.32
N LEU A 426 -4.70 -13.71 -9.63
CA LEU A 426 -5.29 -14.92 -10.18
C LEU A 426 -6.83 -14.77 -10.17
N PRO A 427 -7.55 -15.16 -11.23
CA PRO A 427 -9.00 -15.18 -11.22
C PRO A 427 -9.52 -16.23 -10.22
N MET A 428 -10.60 -15.90 -9.52
CA MET A 428 -11.24 -16.84 -8.59
C MET A 428 -11.94 -17.98 -9.32
N SER A 429 -12.46 -17.70 -10.53
CA SER A 429 -13.10 -18.66 -11.43
C SER A 429 -12.95 -18.22 -12.88
N LEU A 430 -13.11 -19.14 -13.82
CA LEU A 430 -13.06 -18.85 -15.26
C LEU A 430 -14.28 -18.06 -15.74
N ILE A 431 -15.41 -18.25 -15.07
CA ILE A 431 -16.68 -17.56 -15.31
C ILE A 431 -17.16 -17.02 -13.97
N SER A 432 -17.42 -15.74 -13.87
CA SER A 432 -17.90 -15.09 -12.66
C SER A 432 -19.14 -14.24 -12.94
N THR A 433 -20.10 -14.26 -12.02
CA THR A 433 -21.22 -13.32 -12.04
C THR A 433 -20.88 -12.15 -11.15
N LYS A 434 -20.91 -10.95 -11.71
CA LYS A 434 -20.73 -9.70 -10.98
C LYS A 434 -22.08 -9.02 -10.80
N GLU A 435 -22.42 -8.74 -9.56
CA GLU A 435 -23.62 -8.01 -9.20
C GLU A 435 -23.33 -6.53 -9.00
N SER A 436 -24.13 -5.68 -9.58
CA SER A 436 -24.13 -4.24 -9.37
C SER A 436 -25.56 -3.75 -9.14
N LYS A 437 -25.72 -2.50 -8.71
CA LYS A 437 -27.06 -1.89 -8.61
C LYS A 437 -27.78 -1.76 -9.96
N ALA A 438 -27.05 -1.81 -11.06
CA ALA A 438 -27.59 -1.79 -12.41
C ALA A 438 -27.99 -3.19 -12.94
N GLY A 439 -27.73 -4.25 -12.16
CA GLY A 439 -28.02 -5.63 -12.52
C GLY A 439 -26.80 -6.55 -12.35
N SER A 440 -26.99 -7.82 -12.62
CA SER A 440 -25.93 -8.83 -12.68
C SER A 440 -25.48 -9.06 -14.11
N PHE A 441 -24.17 -9.29 -14.30
CA PHE A 441 -23.61 -9.68 -15.59
C PHE A 441 -22.55 -10.75 -15.42
N THR A 442 -22.42 -11.61 -16.43
CA THR A 442 -21.43 -12.68 -16.44
C THR A 442 -20.17 -12.19 -17.11
N GLN A 443 -19.05 -12.31 -16.42
CA GLN A 443 -17.72 -12.06 -16.96
C GLN A 443 -17.00 -13.40 -17.19
N VAL A 444 -16.44 -13.58 -18.36
CA VAL A 444 -15.66 -14.75 -18.75
C VAL A 444 -14.21 -14.32 -18.95
N VAL A 445 -13.25 -15.11 -18.51
CA VAL A 445 -11.83 -14.80 -18.73
C VAL A 445 -11.52 -14.69 -20.24
N PRO A 446 -10.57 -13.82 -20.66
CA PRO A 446 -10.23 -13.63 -22.06
C PRO A 446 -9.86 -14.94 -22.77
N GLU A 447 -10.28 -15.08 -24.02
CA GLU A 447 -10.05 -16.27 -24.88
C GLU A 447 -10.34 -17.63 -24.15
N TYR A 448 -11.43 -17.69 -23.39
CA TYR A 448 -11.82 -18.84 -22.57
C TYR A 448 -11.69 -20.19 -23.31
N GLN A 449 -12.26 -20.31 -24.52
CA GLN A 449 -12.26 -21.57 -25.27
C GLN A 449 -10.84 -22.08 -25.51
N LYS A 450 -9.90 -21.18 -25.75
CA LYS A 450 -8.51 -21.51 -26.11
C LYS A 450 -7.62 -21.78 -24.91
N TYR A 451 -7.83 -21.04 -23.79
CA TYR A 451 -6.91 -21.04 -22.66
C TYR A 451 -7.51 -21.51 -21.33
N LYS A 452 -8.76 -21.98 -21.29
CA LYS A 452 -9.43 -22.41 -20.04
C LYS A 452 -8.60 -23.38 -19.19
N ASN A 453 -7.85 -24.28 -19.80
CA ASN A 453 -7.01 -25.27 -19.14
C ASN A 453 -5.59 -24.75 -18.79
N LYS A 454 -5.27 -23.50 -19.13
CA LYS A 454 -3.98 -22.86 -18.86
C LYS A 454 -4.06 -21.78 -17.80
N TYR A 455 -5.24 -21.28 -17.46
CA TYR A 455 -5.42 -20.36 -16.37
C TYR A 455 -5.15 -21.05 -15.04
N GLN A 456 -4.40 -20.37 -14.16
CA GLN A 456 -4.33 -20.74 -12.75
C GLN A 456 -5.44 -20.01 -12.01
N LEU A 457 -6.24 -20.73 -11.23
CA LEU A 457 -7.28 -20.14 -10.39
C LEU A 457 -6.77 -19.95 -8.97
N MET A 458 -7.24 -18.90 -8.32
CA MET A 458 -6.85 -18.53 -6.97
C MET A 458 -7.10 -19.68 -5.98
N TRP A 459 -8.26 -20.32 -6.04
CA TRP A 459 -8.67 -21.35 -5.10
C TRP A 459 -8.11 -22.75 -5.38
N ASP A 460 -7.46 -22.93 -6.53
CA ASP A 460 -6.71 -24.17 -6.85
C ASP A 460 -5.30 -24.14 -6.24
N GLN A 461 -4.84 -22.95 -5.79
CA GLN A 461 -3.54 -22.82 -5.16
C GLN A 461 -3.64 -23.19 -3.66
N LYS A 462 -2.64 -23.90 -3.14
CA LYS A 462 -2.53 -24.22 -1.73
C LYS A 462 -2.36 -22.96 -0.88
N ASP A 463 -1.57 -22.02 -1.35
CA ASP A 463 -1.31 -20.72 -0.74
C ASP A 463 -0.94 -19.67 -1.78
N CYS A 464 -0.68 -18.45 -1.33
CA CYS A 464 -0.38 -17.31 -2.19
C CYS A 464 1.10 -17.15 -2.57
N ILE A 465 2.00 -18.09 -2.21
CA ILE A 465 3.45 -17.86 -2.37
C ILE A 465 3.89 -17.59 -3.81
N GLY A 466 3.30 -18.30 -4.80
CA GLY A 466 3.58 -18.04 -6.21
C GLY A 466 3.21 -16.62 -6.65
N TYR A 467 2.05 -16.16 -6.20
CA TYR A 467 1.58 -14.79 -6.43
C TYR A 467 2.48 -13.76 -5.72
N LEU A 468 2.90 -14.02 -4.47
CA LEU A 468 3.79 -13.13 -3.74
C LEU A 468 5.17 -13.00 -4.39
N LYS A 469 5.75 -14.10 -4.91
CA LYS A 469 6.99 -14.05 -5.69
C LYS A 469 6.84 -13.16 -6.93
N THR A 470 5.77 -13.33 -7.67
CA THR A 470 5.47 -12.51 -8.85
C THR A 470 5.30 -11.04 -8.45
N SER A 471 4.54 -10.76 -7.39
CA SER A 471 4.35 -9.40 -6.87
C SER A 471 5.66 -8.75 -6.40
N ALA A 472 6.57 -9.52 -5.79
CA ALA A 472 7.87 -9.02 -5.34
C ALA A 472 8.78 -8.63 -6.53
N VAL A 473 8.79 -9.42 -7.60
CA VAL A 473 9.53 -9.07 -8.82
C VAL A 473 8.99 -7.80 -9.46
N LEU A 474 7.66 -7.64 -9.52
CA LEU A 474 7.03 -6.40 -9.99
C LEU A 474 7.37 -5.22 -9.07
N GLN A 475 7.31 -5.41 -7.73
CA GLN A 475 7.59 -4.37 -6.74
C GLN A 475 8.99 -3.79 -6.86
N ALA A 476 9.98 -4.58 -7.31
CA ALA A 476 11.34 -4.10 -7.50
C ALA A 476 11.45 -2.91 -8.48
N TYR A 477 10.52 -2.78 -9.41
CA TYR A 477 10.45 -1.68 -10.38
C TYR A 477 9.38 -0.63 -10.06
N VAL A 478 8.40 -0.98 -9.20
CA VAL A 478 7.30 -0.07 -8.81
C VAL A 478 7.77 0.90 -7.74
N ASP A 479 7.78 2.17 -8.08
CA ASP A 479 8.24 3.23 -7.17
C ASP A 479 7.30 3.45 -5.97
N GLN A 480 5.99 3.41 -6.17
CA GLN A 480 5.02 3.39 -5.07
C GLN A 480 4.79 1.95 -4.57
N SER A 481 3.58 1.47 -4.47
CA SER A 481 3.29 0.14 -3.94
C SER A 481 2.37 -0.68 -4.85
N ILE A 482 2.08 -1.88 -4.41
CA ILE A 482 1.16 -2.83 -5.05
C ILE A 482 0.09 -3.21 -4.03
N SER A 483 -1.18 -3.20 -4.42
CA SER A 483 -2.29 -3.75 -3.62
C SER A 483 -2.17 -5.26 -3.54
N THR A 484 -1.26 -5.76 -2.69
CA THR A 484 -0.91 -7.18 -2.63
C THR A 484 -1.88 -7.92 -1.72
N ASN A 485 -2.59 -8.90 -2.24
CA ASN A 485 -3.49 -9.75 -1.47
C ASN A 485 -2.77 -10.98 -0.92
N THR A 486 -3.31 -11.55 0.15
CA THR A 486 -3.02 -12.93 0.55
C THR A 486 -4.27 -13.78 0.39
N PHE A 487 -4.11 -15.02 -0.03
CA PHE A 487 -5.24 -15.93 -0.18
C PHE A 487 -4.86 -17.36 0.21
N TYR A 488 -5.81 -18.05 0.82
CA TYR A 488 -5.65 -19.42 1.30
C TYR A 488 -6.92 -20.21 1.08
N ASN A 489 -6.78 -21.46 0.62
CA ASN A 489 -7.90 -22.39 0.50
C ASN A 489 -7.74 -23.54 1.51
N PRO A 490 -8.51 -23.54 2.60
CA PRO A 490 -8.46 -24.57 3.63
C PRO A 490 -8.71 -25.98 3.10
N ALA A 491 -9.40 -26.14 1.97
CA ALA A 491 -9.65 -27.45 1.37
C ALA A 491 -8.36 -28.22 1.01
N HIS A 492 -7.24 -27.52 0.85
CA HIS A 492 -5.94 -28.13 0.57
C HIS A 492 -5.18 -28.64 1.81
N PHE A 493 -5.78 -28.53 3.00
CA PHE A 493 -5.17 -28.95 4.27
C PHE A 493 -5.99 -30.06 4.92
N ALA A 494 -5.32 -30.99 5.63
CA ALA A 494 -5.92 -32.23 6.16
C ALA A 494 -7.17 -31.96 7.01
N ASP A 495 -7.11 -30.98 7.93
CA ASP A 495 -8.23 -30.63 8.82
C ASP A 495 -9.08 -29.48 8.30
N LYS A 496 -8.96 -29.13 7.01
CA LYS A 496 -9.56 -27.92 6.42
C LYS A 496 -9.22 -26.65 7.21
N LYS A 497 -8.00 -26.60 7.73
CA LYS A 497 -7.48 -25.49 8.52
C LYS A 497 -6.16 -25.01 7.94
N VAL A 498 -6.01 -23.70 7.77
CA VAL A 498 -4.76 -23.10 7.31
C VAL A 498 -3.83 -22.90 8.51
N PRO A 499 -2.60 -23.47 8.49
CA PRO A 499 -1.65 -23.26 9.56
C PRO A 499 -1.27 -21.77 9.70
N SER A 500 -1.33 -21.24 10.92
CA SER A 500 -0.93 -19.86 11.20
C SER A 500 0.54 -19.60 10.87
N THR A 501 1.39 -20.61 11.02
CA THR A 501 2.81 -20.59 10.66
C THR A 501 3.03 -20.38 9.17
N LEU A 502 2.19 -20.95 8.30
CA LEU A 502 2.27 -20.73 6.86
C LEU A 502 1.94 -19.27 6.51
N ILE A 503 0.90 -18.71 7.14
CA ILE A 503 0.54 -17.30 6.91
C ILE A 503 1.67 -16.40 7.40
N ALA A 504 2.20 -16.64 8.59
CA ALA A 504 3.34 -15.89 9.12
C ALA A 504 4.56 -15.95 8.19
N LYS A 505 4.93 -17.14 7.74
CA LYS A 505 6.03 -17.35 6.81
C LYS A 505 5.84 -16.55 5.52
N ASN A 506 4.64 -16.58 4.93
CA ASN A 506 4.35 -15.86 3.71
C ASN A 506 4.45 -14.32 3.90
N LEU A 507 3.99 -13.79 5.03
CA LEU A 507 4.09 -12.35 5.33
C LEU A 507 5.54 -11.90 5.54
N ILE A 508 6.31 -12.67 6.31
CA ILE A 508 7.73 -12.38 6.58
C ILE A 508 8.55 -12.49 5.29
N GLN A 509 8.36 -13.56 4.53
CA GLN A 509 9.07 -13.75 3.29
C GLN A 509 8.78 -12.66 2.26
N ALA A 510 7.54 -12.21 2.18
CA ALA A 510 7.15 -11.10 1.30
C ALA A 510 7.79 -9.77 1.74
N HIS A 511 7.92 -9.52 3.05
CA HIS A 511 8.65 -8.37 3.56
C HIS A 511 10.13 -8.43 3.14
N ILE A 512 10.79 -9.58 3.30
CA ILE A 512 12.19 -9.81 2.87
C ILE A 512 12.36 -9.55 1.36
N TRP A 513 11.40 -9.95 0.55
CA TRP A 513 11.41 -9.71 -0.91
C TRP A 513 11.07 -8.27 -1.30
N GLY A 514 10.78 -7.38 -0.35
CA GLY A 514 10.56 -5.97 -0.60
C GLY A 514 9.12 -5.58 -0.90
N ILE A 515 8.13 -6.45 -0.67
CA ILE A 515 6.72 -6.05 -0.74
C ILE A 515 6.47 -4.95 0.29
N LYS A 516 5.83 -3.86 -0.12
CA LYS A 516 5.62 -2.67 0.69
C LYS A 516 4.30 -2.71 1.47
N THR A 517 3.26 -3.33 0.91
CA THR A 517 1.92 -3.34 1.52
C THR A 517 1.19 -4.64 1.31
N PHE A 518 0.33 -4.99 2.27
CA PHE A 518 -0.67 -6.03 2.13
C PHE A 518 -2.08 -5.46 2.23
N TYR A 519 -2.90 -5.79 1.26
CA TYR A 519 -4.31 -5.42 1.16
C TYR A 519 -5.21 -6.52 1.76
N TYR A 520 -6.10 -7.13 1.00
CA TYR A 520 -7.01 -8.16 1.52
C TYR A 520 -6.31 -9.45 1.98
N SER A 521 -6.92 -10.10 2.97
CA SER A 521 -6.67 -11.51 3.30
C SER A 521 -7.90 -12.33 2.93
N LEU A 522 -7.80 -13.14 1.90
CA LEU A 522 -8.89 -13.92 1.36
C LEU A 522 -8.79 -15.37 1.84
N ILE A 523 -9.85 -15.87 2.45
CA ILE A 523 -9.95 -17.28 2.85
C ILE A 523 -11.20 -17.85 2.21
N ASN A 524 -11.06 -18.99 1.52
CA ASN A 524 -12.21 -19.68 0.95
C ASN A 524 -13.08 -20.28 2.06
N LYS A 525 -14.22 -19.62 2.37
CA LYS A 525 -15.05 -19.89 3.55
C LYS A 525 -15.92 -21.17 3.47
N GLN A 526 -15.77 -22.01 2.48
CA GLN A 526 -16.49 -23.28 2.46
C GLN A 526 -16.01 -24.23 3.58
N GLY A 527 -16.28 -23.85 4.83
CA GLY A 527 -16.17 -24.71 6.02
C GLY A 527 -14.87 -24.67 6.81
N SER A 528 -14.20 -23.53 6.98
CA SER A 528 -12.84 -23.50 7.52
C SER A 528 -12.54 -22.47 8.61
N LYS A 529 -11.64 -22.83 9.52
CA LYS A 529 -11.02 -21.96 10.53
C LYS A 529 -9.50 -21.96 10.39
N VAL A 530 -8.83 -20.87 10.82
CA VAL A 530 -7.37 -20.81 10.99
C VAL A 530 -7.02 -21.41 12.36
N VAL A 531 -5.99 -22.23 12.44
CA VAL A 531 -5.55 -22.85 13.71
C VAL A 531 -4.51 -21.94 14.39
N GLU A 532 -4.78 -21.54 15.63
CA GLU A 532 -3.95 -20.63 16.42
C GLU A 532 -2.74 -21.28 17.10
N ASN A 533 -2.62 -22.61 17.11
CA ASN A 533 -1.76 -23.35 18.08
C ASN A 533 -0.54 -24.08 17.52
N GLU A 534 0.01 -23.70 16.36
CA GLU A 534 1.26 -24.30 15.91
C GLU A 534 2.48 -23.46 16.30
N ILE A 535 3.53 -24.15 16.77
CA ILE A 535 4.85 -23.57 17.06
C ILE A 535 5.44 -23.04 15.74
N ILE A 536 5.90 -21.80 15.74
CA ILE A 536 6.56 -21.19 14.57
C ILE A 536 7.79 -22.00 14.21
N SER A 537 7.89 -22.44 12.96
CA SER A 537 8.97 -23.30 12.51
C SER A 537 10.32 -22.60 12.53
N GLN A 538 11.39 -23.36 12.68
CA GLN A 538 12.77 -22.86 12.61
C GLN A 538 13.03 -22.11 11.31
N GLN A 539 12.50 -22.57 10.18
CA GLN A 539 12.59 -21.89 8.88
C GLN A 539 11.90 -20.52 8.86
N THR A 540 10.82 -20.33 9.63
CA THR A 540 10.20 -18.99 9.77
C THR A 540 11.08 -18.05 10.58
N LEU A 541 11.78 -18.59 11.59
CA LEU A 541 12.75 -17.82 12.38
C LEU A 541 13.99 -17.47 11.57
N GLU A 542 14.51 -18.39 10.74
CA GLU A 542 15.61 -18.15 9.81
C GLU A 542 15.26 -17.05 8.79
N ASN A 543 14.04 -17.04 8.26
CA ASN A 543 13.56 -15.98 7.38
C ASN A 543 13.55 -14.59 8.06
N ILE A 544 13.40 -14.53 9.38
CA ILE A 544 13.50 -13.26 10.13
C ILE A 544 14.97 -12.81 10.22
N GLU A 545 15.94 -13.73 10.23
CA GLU A 545 17.38 -13.39 10.20
C GLU A 545 17.76 -12.64 8.94
N LEU A 546 17.20 -13.01 7.80
CA LEU A 546 17.43 -12.30 6.53
C LEU A 546 16.95 -10.84 6.55
N LEU A 547 15.98 -10.48 7.39
CA LEU A 547 15.57 -9.07 7.58
C LEU A 547 16.63 -8.24 8.32
N ASP A 548 17.51 -8.87 9.12
CA ASP A 548 18.59 -8.20 9.83
C ASP A 548 19.79 -7.93 8.89
N GLU A 549 20.07 -8.84 7.93
CA GLU A 549 21.20 -8.71 7.01
C GLU A 549 20.99 -7.60 5.97
N ASP A 550 19.75 -7.34 5.55
CA ASP A 550 19.44 -6.24 4.64
C ASP A 550 19.64 -4.84 5.24
N CYS A 551 19.84 -4.75 6.55
CA CYS A 551 20.17 -3.49 7.23
C CYS A 551 21.65 -3.06 7.08
N GLU A 552 22.47 -3.79 6.32
CA GLU A 552 23.87 -3.39 6.05
C GLU A 552 23.99 -2.13 5.18
N SER A 553 22.92 -1.68 4.51
CA SER A 553 22.93 -0.41 3.78
C SER A 553 22.99 0.84 4.69
N CYS A 554 22.88 0.66 6.02
CA CYS A 554 23.14 1.70 7.01
C CYS A 554 24.60 1.80 7.48
N LYS A 555 25.53 1.04 6.86
CA LYS A 555 26.96 1.05 7.21
C LYS A 555 27.83 1.88 6.26
N LEU A 556 27.29 2.94 5.66
CA LEU A 556 28.12 3.95 4.98
C LEU A 556 27.68 5.36 5.39
#